data_a27032b88de1f4ec4809c6aa47f08087
#
_entry.id   a27032b88de1f4ec4809c6aa47f08087
#
_cell.length_a   1.000
_cell.length_b   1.000
_cell.length_c   1.000
_cell.angle_alpha   90.00
_cell.angle_beta   90.00
_cell.angle_gamma   90.00
#
_symmetry.space_group_name_H-M   'P 1'
#
loop_
_entity.id
_entity.type
_entity.pdbx_description
1 polymer ?
#
loop_
_entity_poly.entity_id
_entity_poly.type
_entity_poly.pdbx_seq_one_letter_code
_entity_poly.pdbx_strand_id
1 'polypeptide(L)'
;MKILFWKHSNDYDKVYRWLIIAVPVVAAALSLWIGLRQSVWFDEAYSIMVAKRSAGEIIRLSALDTHPPLYYLVLKIWANVFGWSELALRSLSVIFYGASIAVAGCFIKKRFNARAAIYVLTMLLLAPLLMRYGFEIRMYAMASLIGVAATAMLVRAHSSKRWTDWLIYGVLVALGMYTLYYLALLWLAHLAWLVAMDAGRLRKSLWKECRWIGAYAFSLLLFLPWLSSFLKQVGNGALAPIGQPMNLEQLIGIVSFNTIYQPLWQLGVITSILVLAIIFVSVRSIVITFHVKKKNDILWLLVSYISVPIMLLMVISLYKPMYVERYLAHVAIGLVMLVGASLALSTERENREVWRITSPLVLLVVLAVGATNLSQAGNYNFQRMQKPNVNSVASMVKCSENDVVLAADPYVAIELDYYLPNCQIYFASNDEHLGGGYAPLDGSSRKVADTKQAFTHAKNIYNVYYSDMKASLSGRYREAETIDLSPLKITKFSAE
;
A
#
# COMPACT_ATOMS: atom_id res chain seq x y z
N MET A 1 13.95 42.20 -3.91
CA MET A 1 14.47 40.92 -3.38
C MET A 1 14.65 39.96 -4.58
N LYS A 2 15.86 39.91 -5.16
CA LYS A 2 16.17 38.97 -6.26
C LYS A 2 16.21 37.55 -5.67
N ILE A 3 15.11 36.83 -5.81
CA ILE A 3 15.11 35.38 -5.49
C ILE A 3 16.11 34.74 -6.44
N LEU A 4 17.10 34.07 -5.86
CA LEU A 4 18.19 33.35 -6.56
C LEU A 4 17.55 32.29 -7.47
N PHE A 5 17.24 32.64 -8.70
CA PHE A 5 16.90 31.65 -9.72
C PHE A 5 18.19 30.99 -10.20
N TRP A 6 18.28 29.69 -9.96
CA TRP A 6 19.35 28.85 -10.43
C TRP A 6 19.43 28.90 -11.96
N LYS A 7 20.39 29.64 -12.48
CA LYS A 7 20.55 29.92 -13.91
C LYS A 7 21.27 28.81 -14.70
N HIS A 8 21.92 27.82 -14.03
CA HIS A 8 22.77 26.86 -14.70
C HIS A 8 22.32 25.42 -14.43
N SER A 9 22.34 24.55 -15.45
CA SER A 9 22.01 23.13 -15.35
C SER A 9 22.86 22.38 -14.31
N ASN A 10 24.10 22.84 -14.09
CA ASN A 10 25.02 22.29 -13.10
C ASN A 10 24.53 22.44 -11.65
N ASP A 11 23.71 23.44 -11.33
CA ASP A 11 23.21 23.65 -9.98
C ASP A 11 22.11 22.65 -9.64
N TYR A 12 21.21 22.35 -10.60
CA TYR A 12 20.19 21.30 -10.43
C TYR A 12 20.82 19.90 -10.26
N ASP A 13 21.92 19.61 -10.99
CA ASP A 13 22.62 18.33 -10.85
C ASP A 13 23.28 18.16 -9.49
N LYS A 14 23.88 19.24 -8.93
CA LYS A 14 24.43 19.22 -7.57
C LYS A 14 23.34 18.94 -6.53
N VAL A 15 22.23 19.67 -6.58
CA VAL A 15 21.13 19.48 -5.63
C VAL A 15 20.49 18.10 -5.79
N TYR A 16 20.28 17.64 -7.00
CA TYR A 16 19.75 16.29 -7.25
C TYR A 16 20.62 15.22 -6.57
N ARG A 17 21.95 15.32 -6.64
CA ARG A 17 22.88 14.34 -6.01
C ARG A 17 22.65 14.22 -4.50
N TRP A 18 22.30 15.28 -3.83
CA TRP A 18 21.96 15.25 -2.41
C TRP A 18 20.54 14.76 -2.18
N LEU A 19 19.58 15.24 -2.93
CA LEU A 19 18.18 14.89 -2.75
C LEU A 19 17.86 13.44 -3.09
N ILE A 20 18.58 12.82 -4.05
CA ILE A 20 18.37 11.40 -4.40
C ILE A 20 18.73 10.44 -3.26
N ILE A 21 19.54 10.88 -2.30
CA ILE A 21 19.87 10.14 -1.09
C ILE A 21 19.01 10.61 0.08
N ALA A 22 18.98 11.93 0.32
CA ALA A 22 18.31 12.50 1.48
C ALA A 22 16.80 12.26 1.49
N VAL A 23 16.13 12.45 0.35
CA VAL A 23 14.66 12.34 0.27
C VAL A 23 14.17 10.91 0.56
N PRO A 24 14.70 9.84 -0.06
CA PRO A 24 14.31 8.48 0.29
C PRO A 24 14.50 8.15 1.78
N VAL A 25 15.63 8.57 2.35
CA VAL A 25 15.94 8.33 3.77
C VAL A 25 14.99 9.08 4.69
N VAL A 26 14.77 10.37 4.43
CA VAL A 26 13.86 11.20 5.24
C VAL A 26 12.42 10.74 5.11
N ALA A 27 11.96 10.41 3.89
CA ALA A 27 10.62 9.88 3.66
C ALA A 27 10.39 8.55 4.40
N ALA A 28 11.37 7.63 4.34
CA ALA A 28 11.33 6.37 5.06
C ALA A 28 11.29 6.61 6.58
N ALA A 29 12.13 7.51 7.11
CA ALA A 29 12.17 7.84 8.52
C ALA A 29 10.86 8.48 9.01
N LEU A 30 10.29 9.41 8.25
CA LEU A 30 8.99 10.03 8.57
C LEU A 30 7.85 9.02 8.53
N SER A 31 7.82 8.16 7.51
CA SER A 31 6.83 7.08 7.39
C SER A 31 6.94 6.12 8.60
N LEU A 32 8.14 5.68 8.96
CA LEU A 32 8.38 4.84 10.12
C LEU A 32 7.95 5.50 11.43
N TRP A 33 8.29 6.77 11.61
CA TRP A 33 7.91 7.55 12.79
C TRP A 33 6.39 7.62 12.96
N ILE A 34 5.64 7.85 11.87
CA ILE A 34 4.17 7.83 11.90
C ILE A 34 3.68 6.42 12.24
N GLY A 35 4.26 5.39 11.63
CA GLY A 35 3.91 4.00 11.87
C GLY A 35 4.08 3.58 13.33
N LEU A 36 5.20 3.91 13.95
CA LEU A 36 5.50 3.54 15.35
C LEU A 36 4.58 4.22 16.39
N ARG A 37 3.78 5.20 15.98
CA ARG A 37 2.74 5.82 16.81
C ARG A 37 1.38 5.14 16.71
N GLN A 38 1.28 4.09 15.90
CA GLN A 38 0.06 3.33 15.65
C GLN A 38 0.26 1.88 16.07
N SER A 39 -0.76 1.28 16.68
CA SER A 39 -0.74 -0.16 16.96
C SER A 39 -0.69 -0.98 15.67
N VAL A 40 -0.11 -2.16 15.77
CA VAL A 40 -0.27 -3.22 14.76
C VAL A 40 -1.77 -3.54 14.68
N TRP A 41 -2.34 -3.41 13.50
CA TRP A 41 -3.74 -3.70 13.26
C TRP A 41 -3.92 -5.03 12.52
N PHE A 42 -5.16 -5.45 12.32
CA PHE A 42 -5.52 -6.76 11.80
C PHE A 42 -4.68 -7.23 10.60
N ASP A 43 -4.60 -6.42 9.53
CA ASP A 43 -3.84 -6.82 8.33
C ASP A 43 -2.33 -7.00 8.60
N GLU A 44 -1.75 -6.17 9.49
CA GLU A 44 -0.35 -6.30 9.91
C GLU A 44 -0.15 -7.53 10.80
N ALA A 45 -1.03 -7.71 11.81
CA ALA A 45 -1.01 -8.87 12.70
C ALA A 45 -1.18 -10.19 11.94
N TYR A 46 -2.09 -10.23 10.98
CA TYR A 46 -2.25 -11.35 10.05
C TYR A 46 -0.93 -11.66 9.30
N SER A 47 -0.29 -10.61 8.74
CA SER A 47 0.99 -10.80 8.04
C SER A 47 2.07 -11.38 8.94
N ILE A 48 2.12 -10.94 10.20
CA ILE A 48 3.06 -11.44 11.20
C ILE A 48 2.75 -12.89 11.56
N MET A 49 1.47 -13.21 11.81
CA MET A 49 1.02 -14.56 12.13
C MET A 49 1.37 -15.57 11.02
N VAL A 50 1.13 -15.19 9.76
CA VAL A 50 1.50 -16.00 8.59
C VAL A 50 3.02 -16.14 8.48
N ALA A 51 3.79 -15.06 8.61
CA ALA A 51 5.24 -15.07 8.49
C ALA A 51 5.95 -15.91 9.59
N LYS A 52 5.33 -16.08 10.75
CA LYS A 52 5.84 -16.98 11.82
C LYS A 52 5.77 -18.45 11.44
N ARG A 53 4.97 -18.85 10.45
CA ARG A 53 4.80 -20.23 9.99
C ARG A 53 6.00 -20.73 9.18
N SER A 54 6.06 -22.05 8.89
CA SER A 54 7.03 -22.61 7.95
C SER A 54 6.78 -22.09 6.53
N ALA A 55 7.79 -22.13 5.65
CA ALA A 55 7.64 -21.66 4.27
C ALA A 55 6.52 -22.38 3.50
N GLY A 56 6.39 -23.69 3.72
CA GLY A 56 5.30 -24.50 3.12
C GLY A 56 3.92 -24.07 3.61
N GLU A 57 3.78 -23.79 4.92
CA GLU A 57 2.52 -23.28 5.48
C GLU A 57 2.20 -21.86 5.00
N ILE A 58 3.20 -20.98 4.85
CA ILE A 58 2.99 -19.64 4.26
C ILE A 58 2.37 -19.80 2.87
N ILE A 59 2.93 -20.67 2.03
CA ILE A 59 2.41 -20.92 0.68
C ILE A 59 0.98 -21.47 0.74
N ARG A 60 0.72 -22.44 1.62
CA ARG A 60 -0.61 -23.04 1.79
C ARG A 60 -1.66 -22.01 2.27
N LEU A 61 -1.32 -21.23 3.30
CA LEU A 61 -2.21 -20.22 3.85
C LEU A 61 -2.48 -19.10 2.83
N SER A 62 -1.44 -18.65 2.11
CA SER A 62 -1.61 -17.67 1.03
C SER A 62 -2.52 -18.17 -0.09
N ALA A 63 -2.53 -19.49 -0.38
CA ALA A 63 -3.45 -20.07 -1.37
C ALA A 63 -4.93 -20.06 -0.93
N LEU A 64 -5.18 -20.00 0.38
CA LEU A 64 -6.52 -19.88 0.97
C LEU A 64 -6.96 -18.42 1.19
N ASP A 65 -6.02 -17.48 1.13
CA ASP A 65 -6.24 -16.04 1.31
C ASP A 65 -6.40 -15.31 -0.04
N THR A 66 -6.35 -14.00 -0.01
CA THR A 66 -6.51 -13.08 -1.16
C THR A 66 -5.18 -12.65 -1.78
N HIS A 67 -4.08 -12.84 -1.08
CA HIS A 67 -2.77 -12.31 -1.43
C HIS A 67 -1.75 -13.40 -1.73
N PRO A 68 -0.86 -13.19 -2.72
CA PRO A 68 0.20 -14.14 -3.04
C PRO A 68 1.32 -14.15 -1.98
N PRO A 69 2.17 -15.22 -1.94
CA PRO A 69 3.02 -15.53 -0.79
C PRO A 69 4.31 -14.73 -0.65
N LEU A 70 4.77 -14.02 -1.69
CA LEU A 70 6.15 -13.51 -1.75
C LEU A 70 6.45 -12.53 -0.60
N TYR A 71 5.53 -11.61 -0.29
CA TYR A 71 5.75 -10.65 0.79
C TYR A 71 5.93 -11.34 2.14
N TYR A 72 5.11 -12.34 2.46
CA TYR A 72 5.19 -13.06 3.74
C TYR A 72 6.49 -13.87 3.87
N LEU A 73 6.97 -14.46 2.77
CA LEU A 73 8.27 -15.15 2.74
C LEU A 73 9.44 -14.18 2.97
N VAL A 74 9.40 -13.01 2.33
CA VAL A 74 10.41 -11.95 2.52
C VAL A 74 10.34 -11.42 3.95
N LEU A 75 9.14 -11.18 4.49
CA LEU A 75 8.94 -10.72 5.87
C LEU A 75 9.48 -11.75 6.88
N LYS A 76 9.26 -13.06 6.66
CA LYS A 76 9.84 -14.12 7.48
C LYS A 76 11.35 -14.06 7.52
N ILE A 77 12.01 -13.97 6.35
CA ILE A 77 13.47 -13.89 6.26
C ILE A 77 13.97 -12.65 7.01
N TRP A 78 13.32 -11.50 6.78
CA TRP A 78 13.66 -10.25 7.43
C TRP A 78 13.53 -10.33 8.96
N ALA A 79 12.40 -10.83 9.45
CA ALA A 79 12.13 -10.96 10.87
C ALA A 79 13.07 -11.94 11.58
N ASN A 80 13.51 -13.00 10.91
CA ASN A 80 14.51 -13.94 11.46
C ASN A 80 15.89 -13.29 11.63
N VAL A 81 16.21 -12.26 10.84
CA VAL A 81 17.50 -11.55 10.92
C VAL A 81 17.43 -10.37 11.90
N PHE A 82 16.36 -9.57 11.84
CA PHE A 82 16.23 -8.30 12.57
C PHE A 82 15.28 -8.34 13.77
N GLY A 83 14.60 -9.46 13.98
CA GLY A 83 13.64 -9.66 15.09
C GLY A 83 12.19 -9.34 14.73
N TRP A 84 11.31 -9.61 15.68
CA TRP A 84 9.85 -9.54 15.53
C TRP A 84 9.22 -8.29 16.18
N SER A 85 10.01 -7.27 16.53
CA SER A 85 9.51 -6.01 17.04
C SER A 85 8.82 -5.19 15.94
N GLU A 86 7.90 -4.30 16.32
CA GLU A 86 7.22 -3.40 15.36
C GLU A 86 8.23 -2.61 14.51
N LEU A 87 9.28 -2.11 15.15
CA LEU A 87 10.36 -1.38 14.47
C LEU A 87 11.02 -2.25 13.39
N ALA A 88 11.40 -3.48 13.74
CA ALA A 88 12.04 -4.41 12.82
C ALA A 88 11.12 -4.79 11.66
N LEU A 89 9.86 -5.09 11.92
CA LEU A 89 8.90 -5.52 10.90
C LEU A 89 8.52 -4.36 9.94
N ARG A 90 8.27 -3.17 10.48
CA ARG A 90 7.95 -1.97 9.68
C ARG A 90 9.14 -1.45 8.88
N SER A 91 10.37 -1.67 9.37
CA SER A 91 11.60 -1.26 8.66
C SER A 91 11.71 -1.90 7.27
N LEU A 92 11.23 -3.13 7.07
CA LEU A 92 11.20 -3.76 5.76
C LEU A 92 10.38 -2.94 4.74
N SER A 93 9.17 -2.56 5.14
CA SER A 93 8.28 -1.79 4.27
C SER A 93 8.81 -0.40 3.96
N VAL A 94 9.38 0.31 4.96
CA VAL A 94 9.94 1.66 4.71
C VAL A 94 11.21 1.63 3.86
N ILE A 95 12.00 0.54 3.88
CA ILE A 95 13.11 0.34 2.96
C ILE A 95 12.60 0.22 1.52
N PHE A 96 11.56 -0.59 1.28
CA PHE A 96 10.93 -0.67 -0.04
C PHE A 96 10.34 0.66 -0.49
N TYR A 97 9.73 1.41 0.42
CA TYR A 97 9.20 2.74 0.15
C TYR A 97 10.31 3.72 -0.25
N GLY A 98 11.37 3.84 0.54
CA GLY A 98 12.52 4.68 0.21
C GLY A 98 13.18 4.29 -1.11
N ALA A 99 13.37 2.99 -1.35
CA ALA A 99 13.90 2.48 -2.61
C ALA A 99 13.00 2.84 -3.81
N SER A 100 11.68 2.78 -3.65
CA SER A 100 10.74 3.18 -4.72
C SER A 100 10.88 4.65 -5.10
N ILE A 101 11.08 5.53 -4.12
CA ILE A 101 11.36 6.97 -4.32
C ILE A 101 12.68 7.17 -5.07
N ALA A 102 13.74 6.46 -4.67
CA ALA A 102 15.04 6.55 -5.33
C ALA A 102 14.97 6.09 -6.80
N VAL A 103 14.30 4.97 -7.08
CA VAL A 103 14.11 4.47 -8.44
C VAL A 103 13.32 5.45 -9.29
N ALA A 104 12.21 6.02 -8.74
CA ALA A 104 11.42 7.04 -9.43
C ALA A 104 12.24 8.29 -9.76
N GLY A 105 13.02 8.81 -8.80
CA GLY A 105 13.90 9.96 -9.00
C GLY A 105 14.97 9.71 -10.07
N CYS A 106 15.64 8.54 -10.03
CA CYS A 106 16.60 8.13 -11.05
C CYS A 106 15.97 7.98 -12.44
N PHE A 107 14.79 7.37 -12.51
CA PHE A 107 14.05 7.21 -13.76
C PHE A 107 13.70 8.56 -14.39
N ILE A 108 13.12 9.48 -13.62
CA ILE A 108 12.74 10.81 -14.11
C ILE A 108 13.96 11.64 -14.51
N LYS A 109 15.05 11.62 -13.71
CA LYS A 109 16.30 12.28 -14.12
C LYS A 109 16.79 11.81 -15.48
N LYS A 110 16.82 10.49 -15.66
CA LYS A 110 17.34 9.85 -16.90
C LYS A 110 16.48 10.15 -18.12
N ARG A 111 15.16 10.33 -17.93
CA ARG A 111 14.20 10.50 -19.04
C ARG A 111 13.88 11.95 -19.37
N PHE A 112 14.04 12.83 -18.40
CA PHE A 112 13.81 14.26 -18.55
C PHE A 112 15.08 15.04 -18.16
N ASN A 113 15.20 15.47 -16.92
CA ASN A 113 16.37 16.21 -16.40
C ASN A 113 16.41 16.21 -14.86
N ALA A 114 17.46 16.78 -14.28
CA ALA A 114 17.64 16.88 -12.83
C ALA A 114 16.56 17.74 -12.17
N ARG A 115 16.09 18.81 -12.82
CA ARG A 115 15.02 19.66 -12.31
C ARG A 115 13.71 18.87 -12.15
N ALA A 116 13.30 18.12 -13.16
CA ALA A 116 12.11 17.27 -13.09
C ALA A 116 12.22 16.22 -11.97
N ALA A 117 13.42 15.62 -11.80
CA ALA A 117 13.65 14.68 -10.71
C ALA A 117 13.55 15.33 -9.32
N ILE A 118 14.04 16.56 -9.15
CA ILE A 118 13.91 17.31 -7.89
C ILE A 118 12.44 17.52 -7.55
N TYR A 119 11.61 17.97 -8.51
CA TYR A 119 10.17 18.17 -8.29
C TYR A 119 9.49 16.85 -7.86
N VAL A 120 9.77 15.76 -8.58
CA VAL A 120 9.21 14.44 -8.25
C VAL A 120 9.67 13.98 -6.87
N LEU A 121 10.96 14.08 -6.53
CA LEU A 121 11.49 13.69 -5.22
C LEU A 121 10.83 14.51 -4.09
N THR A 122 10.71 15.83 -4.26
CA THR A 122 10.10 16.69 -3.25
C THR A 122 8.62 16.37 -3.04
N MET A 123 7.89 16.05 -4.12
CA MET A 123 6.49 15.63 -4.01
C MET A 123 6.36 14.24 -3.35
N LEU A 124 7.24 13.29 -3.68
CA LEU A 124 7.25 11.96 -3.08
C LEU A 124 7.60 11.99 -1.59
N LEU A 125 8.43 12.96 -1.15
CA LEU A 125 8.73 13.16 0.27
C LEU A 125 7.46 13.41 1.09
N LEU A 126 6.50 14.13 0.53
CA LEU A 126 5.29 14.59 1.21
C LEU A 126 4.02 13.87 0.74
N ALA A 127 4.12 12.84 -0.11
CA ALA A 127 2.96 12.11 -0.64
C ALA A 127 2.29 11.27 0.46
N PRO A 128 1.13 11.71 1.01
CA PRO A 128 0.60 11.13 2.25
C PRO A 128 0.13 9.70 2.09
N LEU A 129 -0.48 9.34 0.96
CA LEU A 129 -0.93 7.97 0.69
C LEU A 129 0.25 7.00 0.61
N LEU A 130 1.32 7.37 -0.09
CA LEU A 130 2.52 6.54 -0.19
C LEU A 130 3.23 6.42 1.17
N MET A 131 3.29 7.49 1.94
CA MET A 131 3.83 7.50 3.29
C MET A 131 3.02 6.59 4.22
N ARG A 132 1.67 6.59 4.11
CA ARG A 132 0.77 5.73 4.88
C ARG A 132 1.01 4.25 4.63
N TYR A 133 1.12 3.83 3.37
CA TYR A 133 1.37 2.44 3.00
C TYR A 133 2.87 2.09 2.98
N GLY A 134 3.72 3.08 3.18
CA GLY A 134 5.16 2.93 3.28
C GLY A 134 5.62 2.23 4.56
N PHE A 135 4.95 2.45 5.70
CA PHE A 135 5.31 1.80 6.98
C PHE A 135 4.52 0.52 7.26
N GLU A 136 3.43 0.27 6.58
CA GLU A 136 2.53 -0.84 6.91
C GLU A 136 3.21 -2.19 6.66
N ILE A 137 3.06 -3.16 7.59
CA ILE A 137 3.60 -4.53 7.45
C ILE A 137 2.74 -5.28 6.43
N ARG A 138 2.72 -4.75 5.19
CA ARG A 138 1.97 -5.28 4.04
C ARG A 138 2.75 -5.08 2.75
N MET A 139 2.33 -5.74 1.71
CA MET A 139 3.01 -5.80 0.41
C MET A 139 3.02 -4.50 -0.39
N TYR A 140 2.33 -3.42 0.02
CA TYR A 140 2.07 -2.25 -0.82
C TYR A 140 3.33 -1.46 -1.21
N ALA A 141 4.26 -1.28 -0.25
CA ALA A 141 5.54 -0.62 -0.52
C ALA A 141 6.43 -1.47 -1.45
N MET A 142 6.46 -2.80 -1.26
CA MET A 142 7.15 -3.73 -2.14
C MET A 142 6.55 -3.73 -3.55
N ALA A 143 5.22 -3.73 -3.67
CA ALA A 143 4.53 -3.62 -4.95
C ALA A 143 4.84 -2.30 -5.68
N SER A 144 4.90 -1.19 -4.95
CA SER A 144 5.27 0.12 -5.50
C SER A 144 6.71 0.13 -6.03
N LEU A 145 7.66 -0.46 -5.29
CA LEU A 145 9.05 -0.61 -5.75
C LEU A 145 9.13 -1.47 -7.02
N ILE A 146 8.48 -2.63 -7.02
CA ILE A 146 8.48 -3.54 -8.19
C ILE A 146 7.82 -2.84 -9.39
N GLY A 147 6.71 -2.14 -9.20
CA GLY A 147 6.00 -1.42 -10.26
C GLY A 147 6.87 -0.35 -10.92
N VAL A 148 7.51 0.52 -10.13
CA VAL A 148 8.38 1.58 -10.68
C VAL A 148 9.67 1.02 -11.27
N ALA A 149 10.26 -0.03 -10.67
CA ALA A 149 11.45 -0.69 -11.19
C ALA A 149 11.16 -1.39 -12.53
N ALA A 150 10.03 -2.09 -12.64
CA ALA A 150 9.58 -2.71 -13.88
C ALA A 150 9.32 -1.66 -14.97
N THR A 151 8.73 -0.50 -14.61
CA THR A 151 8.53 0.61 -15.55
C THR A 151 9.86 1.16 -16.07
N ALA A 152 10.82 1.37 -15.18
CA ALA A 152 12.16 1.82 -15.57
C ALA A 152 12.88 0.78 -16.45
N MET A 153 12.72 -0.50 -16.12
CA MET A 153 13.31 -1.62 -16.87
C MET A 153 12.63 -1.83 -18.21
N LEU A 154 11.31 -1.68 -18.30
CA LEU A 154 10.56 -1.69 -19.56
C LEU A 154 11.14 -0.69 -20.58
N VAL A 155 11.28 0.58 -20.14
CA VAL A 155 11.80 1.63 -21.01
C VAL A 155 13.26 1.39 -21.37
N ARG A 156 14.06 0.82 -20.48
CA ARG A 156 15.43 0.40 -20.76
C ARG A 156 15.46 -0.74 -21.78
N ALA A 157 14.68 -1.79 -21.58
CA ALA A 157 14.61 -2.96 -22.47
C ALA A 157 14.13 -2.57 -23.88
N HIS A 158 13.10 -1.70 -23.97
CA HIS A 158 12.60 -1.19 -25.24
C HIS A 158 13.64 -0.34 -25.99
N SER A 159 14.47 0.43 -25.25
CA SER A 159 15.53 1.25 -25.85
C SER A 159 16.77 0.44 -26.25
N SER A 160 17.22 -0.48 -25.36
CA SER A 160 18.45 -1.27 -25.57
C SER A 160 18.27 -2.43 -26.53
N LYS A 161 17.05 -2.93 -26.67
CA LYS A 161 16.67 -4.13 -27.43
C LYS A 161 17.48 -5.39 -27.04
N ARG A 162 18.01 -5.46 -25.81
CA ARG A 162 18.76 -6.60 -25.28
C ARG A 162 17.81 -7.61 -24.67
N TRP A 163 18.00 -8.91 -24.96
CA TRP A 163 17.22 -9.98 -24.33
C TRP A 163 17.39 -10.01 -22.79
N THR A 164 18.59 -9.74 -22.28
CA THR A 164 18.86 -9.68 -20.84
C THR A 164 17.97 -8.64 -20.14
N ASP A 165 17.80 -7.46 -20.75
CA ASP A 165 16.95 -6.41 -20.18
C ASP A 165 15.45 -6.83 -20.20
N TRP A 166 15.01 -7.55 -21.24
CA TRP A 166 13.66 -8.09 -21.33
C TRP A 166 13.42 -9.24 -20.34
N LEU A 167 14.41 -10.11 -20.11
CA LEU A 167 14.31 -11.16 -19.09
C LEU A 167 14.23 -10.58 -17.69
N ILE A 168 15.03 -9.55 -17.36
CA ILE A 168 14.93 -8.84 -16.07
C ILE A 168 13.53 -8.21 -15.93
N TYR A 169 13.02 -7.58 -16.98
CA TYR A 169 11.64 -7.06 -16.96
C TYR A 169 10.62 -8.18 -16.70
N GLY A 170 10.73 -9.33 -17.39
CA GLY A 170 9.85 -10.49 -17.17
C GLY A 170 9.91 -11.05 -15.75
N VAL A 171 11.10 -11.09 -15.13
CA VAL A 171 11.25 -11.43 -13.70
C VAL A 171 10.50 -10.44 -12.81
N LEU A 172 10.65 -9.12 -13.04
CA LEU A 172 9.96 -8.10 -12.26
C LEU A 172 8.43 -8.21 -12.40
N VAL A 173 7.92 -8.52 -13.61
CA VAL A 173 6.49 -8.78 -13.84
C VAL A 173 6.03 -9.98 -13.00
N ALA A 174 6.76 -11.11 -13.03
CA ALA A 174 6.44 -12.28 -12.24
C ALA A 174 6.49 -12.02 -10.74
N LEU A 175 7.55 -11.36 -10.23
CA LEU A 175 7.66 -10.96 -8.83
C LEU A 175 6.50 -10.05 -8.39
N GLY A 176 6.05 -9.17 -9.28
CA GLY A 176 4.88 -8.34 -9.03
C GLY A 176 3.61 -9.17 -8.84
N MET A 177 3.39 -10.19 -9.67
CA MET A 177 2.26 -11.11 -9.55
C MET A 177 2.32 -11.96 -8.28
N TYR A 178 3.52 -12.33 -7.82
CA TYR A 178 3.73 -13.00 -6.54
C TYR A 178 3.63 -12.06 -5.33
N THR A 179 3.56 -10.73 -5.54
CA THR A 179 3.45 -9.72 -4.47
C THR A 179 2.02 -9.19 -4.32
N LEU A 180 1.41 -8.74 -5.42
CA LEU A 180 0.08 -8.12 -5.42
C LEU A 180 -0.56 -8.26 -6.81
N TYR A 181 -1.69 -8.95 -6.92
CA TYR A 181 -2.36 -9.19 -8.21
C TYR A 181 -2.79 -7.91 -8.93
N TYR A 182 -3.06 -6.83 -8.21
CA TYR A 182 -3.41 -5.53 -8.82
C TYR A 182 -2.30 -4.93 -9.67
N LEU A 183 -1.05 -5.39 -9.54
CA LEU A 183 0.01 -5.05 -10.49
C LEU A 183 -0.26 -5.59 -11.90
N ALA A 184 -1.13 -6.58 -12.08
CA ALA A 184 -1.58 -7.00 -13.41
C ALA A 184 -2.18 -5.82 -14.21
N LEU A 185 -2.88 -4.91 -13.54
CA LEU A 185 -3.44 -3.70 -14.18
C LEU A 185 -2.33 -2.79 -14.71
N LEU A 186 -1.22 -2.68 -13.98
CA LEU A 186 -0.04 -1.96 -14.44
C LEU A 186 0.66 -2.69 -15.60
N TRP A 187 0.72 -4.03 -15.56
CA TRP A 187 1.29 -4.82 -16.68
C TRP A 187 0.46 -4.67 -17.96
N LEU A 188 -0.85 -4.52 -17.84
CA LEU A 188 -1.72 -4.18 -18.97
C LEU A 188 -1.47 -2.75 -19.47
N ALA A 189 -1.18 -1.78 -18.59
CA ALA A 189 -0.76 -0.44 -18.99
C ALA A 189 0.57 -0.46 -19.77
N HIS A 190 1.54 -1.24 -19.29
CA HIS A 190 2.80 -1.46 -20.02
C HIS A 190 2.58 -2.10 -21.39
N LEU A 191 1.71 -3.11 -21.47
CA LEU A 191 1.35 -3.79 -22.71
C LEU A 191 0.69 -2.81 -23.68
N ALA A 192 -0.26 -2.01 -23.23
CA ALA A 192 -0.92 -1.00 -24.06
C ALA A 192 0.08 0.00 -24.66
N TRP A 193 1.04 0.46 -23.83
CA TRP A 193 2.11 1.34 -24.30
C TRP A 193 3.02 0.65 -25.34
N LEU A 194 3.42 -0.61 -25.10
CA LEU A 194 4.25 -1.39 -26.02
C LEU A 194 3.56 -1.60 -27.36
N VAL A 195 2.28 -1.97 -27.34
CA VAL A 195 1.47 -2.13 -28.56
C VAL A 195 1.41 -0.82 -29.34
N ALA A 196 1.20 0.32 -28.66
CA ALA A 196 1.18 1.62 -29.30
C ALA A 196 2.54 1.99 -29.92
N MET A 197 3.65 1.72 -29.20
CA MET A 197 5.00 2.03 -29.69
C MET A 197 5.44 1.14 -30.85
N ASP A 198 5.04 -0.11 -30.83
CA ASP A 198 5.45 -1.10 -31.84
C ASP A 198 4.37 -1.39 -32.90
N ALA A 199 3.28 -0.61 -32.96
CA ALA A 199 2.16 -0.84 -33.89
C ALA A 199 2.59 -1.01 -35.36
N GLY A 200 3.58 -0.24 -35.82
CA GLY A 200 4.15 -0.38 -37.18
C GLY A 200 4.99 -1.64 -37.37
N ARG A 201 5.59 -2.17 -36.32
CA ARG A 201 6.42 -3.39 -36.30
C ARG A 201 5.57 -4.65 -36.22
N LEU A 202 4.50 -4.61 -35.45
CA LEU A 202 3.52 -5.69 -35.33
C LEU A 202 2.95 -6.12 -36.68
N ARG A 203 2.81 -5.18 -37.63
CA ARG A 203 2.35 -5.46 -38.98
C ARG A 203 3.39 -6.21 -39.84
N LYS A 204 4.70 -6.09 -39.49
CA LYS A 204 5.80 -6.66 -40.34
C LYS A 204 6.26 -8.02 -39.82
N SER A 205 6.47 -8.21 -38.53
CA SER A 205 6.89 -9.47 -37.94
C SER A 205 6.72 -9.44 -36.39
N LEU A 206 5.81 -10.26 -35.87
CA LEU A 206 5.56 -10.38 -34.43
C LEU A 206 6.78 -10.91 -33.65
N TRP A 207 7.45 -11.94 -34.17
CA TRP A 207 8.47 -12.68 -33.42
C TRP A 207 9.87 -12.07 -33.47
N LYS A 208 10.25 -11.43 -34.56
CA LYS A 208 11.60 -10.86 -34.70
C LYS A 208 11.76 -9.50 -34.05
N GLU A 209 10.68 -8.74 -33.94
CA GLU A 209 10.71 -7.34 -33.48
C GLU A 209 10.10 -7.11 -32.12
N CYS A 210 9.21 -8.01 -31.62
CA CYS A 210 8.46 -7.84 -30.38
C CYS A 210 8.97 -8.72 -29.25
N ARG A 211 10.21 -8.47 -28.80
CA ARG A 211 10.86 -9.23 -27.70
C ARG A 211 10.07 -9.18 -26.38
N TRP A 212 9.23 -8.19 -26.21
CA TRP A 212 8.34 -8.08 -25.06
C TRP A 212 7.33 -9.24 -24.98
N ILE A 213 6.94 -9.85 -26.09
CA ILE A 213 6.09 -11.04 -26.11
C ILE A 213 6.82 -12.19 -25.37
N GLY A 214 8.10 -12.39 -25.70
CA GLY A 214 8.94 -13.36 -25.00
C GLY A 214 9.12 -13.05 -23.52
N ALA A 215 9.21 -11.77 -23.13
CA ALA A 215 9.30 -11.38 -21.72
C ALA A 215 8.01 -11.69 -20.96
N TYR A 216 6.83 -11.43 -21.53
CA TYR A 216 5.55 -11.81 -20.91
C TYR A 216 5.35 -13.34 -20.88
N ALA A 217 5.73 -14.05 -21.94
CA ALA A 217 5.70 -15.52 -21.94
C ALA A 217 6.62 -16.09 -20.83
N PHE A 218 7.81 -15.51 -20.68
CA PHE A 218 8.74 -15.90 -19.60
C PHE A 218 8.17 -15.56 -18.22
N SER A 219 7.55 -14.41 -18.04
CA SER A 219 6.91 -14.07 -16.77
C SER A 219 5.76 -15.02 -16.43
N LEU A 220 4.97 -15.43 -17.42
CA LEU A 220 3.92 -16.43 -17.25
C LEU A 220 4.49 -17.81 -16.88
N LEU A 221 5.58 -18.22 -17.53
CA LEU A 221 6.29 -19.47 -17.18
C LEU A 221 6.74 -19.45 -15.70
N LEU A 222 7.31 -18.33 -15.24
CA LEU A 222 7.69 -18.17 -13.83
C LEU A 222 6.49 -18.17 -12.87
N PHE A 223 5.32 -17.75 -13.32
CA PHE A 223 4.10 -17.71 -12.52
C PHE A 223 3.30 -19.02 -12.55
N LEU A 224 3.60 -19.95 -13.48
CA LEU A 224 2.88 -21.23 -13.61
C LEU A 224 2.73 -22.03 -12.31
N PRO A 225 3.75 -22.11 -11.43
CA PRO A 225 3.61 -22.85 -10.17
C PRO A 225 2.49 -22.32 -9.27
N TRP A 226 2.15 -21.04 -9.39
CA TRP A 226 1.10 -20.38 -8.60
C TRP A 226 -0.24 -20.23 -9.32
N LEU A 227 -0.27 -20.51 -10.62
CA LEU A 227 -1.43 -20.23 -11.47
C LEU A 227 -2.70 -20.95 -11.00
N SER A 228 -2.59 -22.20 -10.53
CA SER A 228 -3.75 -22.94 -10.01
C SER A 228 -4.37 -22.29 -8.76
N SER A 229 -3.54 -21.82 -7.82
CA SER A 229 -4.00 -21.07 -6.64
C SER A 229 -4.65 -19.76 -7.03
N PHE A 230 -4.03 -19.01 -7.94
CA PHE A 230 -4.59 -17.77 -8.46
C PHE A 230 -5.97 -17.97 -9.11
N LEU A 231 -6.12 -18.98 -9.97
CA LEU A 231 -7.41 -19.26 -10.63
C LEU A 231 -8.50 -19.65 -9.63
N LYS A 232 -8.17 -20.43 -8.59
CA LYS A 232 -9.10 -20.74 -7.50
C LYS A 232 -9.52 -19.46 -6.74
N GLN A 233 -8.58 -18.59 -6.40
CA GLN A 233 -8.88 -17.31 -5.72
C GLN A 233 -9.76 -16.39 -6.56
N VAL A 234 -9.55 -16.33 -7.88
CA VAL A 234 -10.43 -15.61 -8.81
C VAL A 234 -11.83 -16.20 -8.81
N GLY A 235 -11.95 -17.52 -8.95
CA GLY A 235 -13.23 -18.25 -8.99
C GLY A 235 -14.04 -18.10 -7.70
N ASN A 236 -13.38 -18.16 -6.54
CA ASN A 236 -14.01 -17.99 -5.23
C ASN A 236 -14.31 -16.54 -4.86
N GLY A 237 -13.98 -15.60 -5.73
CA GLY A 237 -14.20 -14.18 -5.43
C GLY A 237 -13.27 -13.55 -4.40
N ALA A 238 -12.19 -14.25 -4.04
CA ALA A 238 -11.29 -13.85 -2.96
C ALA A 238 -10.41 -12.62 -3.28
N LEU A 239 -10.30 -12.17 -4.53
CA LEU A 239 -9.37 -11.10 -4.93
C LEU A 239 -9.66 -9.73 -4.29
N ALA A 240 -10.91 -9.47 -3.93
CA ALA A 240 -11.32 -8.24 -3.24
C ALA A 240 -12.59 -8.49 -2.40
N PRO A 241 -12.49 -9.20 -1.27
CA PRO A 241 -13.65 -9.56 -0.46
C PRO A 241 -14.38 -8.33 0.11
N ILE A 242 -13.67 -7.22 0.28
CA ILE A 242 -14.18 -5.93 0.78
C ILE A 242 -14.19 -4.85 -0.31
N GLY A 243 -14.10 -5.24 -1.59
CA GLY A 243 -14.07 -4.30 -2.71
C GLY A 243 -15.34 -3.46 -2.79
N GLN A 244 -15.18 -2.19 -3.16
CA GLN A 244 -16.27 -1.25 -3.40
C GLN A 244 -16.43 -0.99 -4.91
N PRO A 245 -17.60 -0.53 -5.37
CA PRO A 245 -17.78 -0.08 -6.75
C PRO A 245 -16.89 1.15 -6.99
N MET A 246 -16.24 1.20 -8.15
CA MET A 246 -15.43 2.35 -8.56
C MET A 246 -16.34 3.39 -9.21
N ASN A 247 -16.80 4.35 -8.44
CA ASN A 247 -17.65 5.45 -8.89
C ASN A 247 -16.92 6.81 -8.84
N LEU A 248 -17.62 7.90 -9.10
CA LEU A 248 -17.04 9.25 -9.09
C LEU A 248 -16.51 9.65 -7.70
N GLU A 249 -17.17 9.21 -6.63
CA GLU A 249 -16.74 9.48 -5.27
C GLU A 249 -15.35 8.87 -5.01
N GLN A 250 -15.12 7.60 -5.42
CA GLN A 250 -13.82 6.95 -5.28
C GLN A 250 -12.75 7.60 -6.16
N LEU A 251 -13.11 8.07 -7.37
CA LEU A 251 -12.15 8.81 -8.23
C LEU A 251 -11.69 10.10 -7.57
N ILE A 252 -12.60 10.90 -7.03
CA ILE A 252 -12.24 12.13 -6.31
C ILE A 252 -11.52 11.77 -5.01
N GLY A 253 -11.94 10.68 -4.35
CA GLY A 253 -11.27 10.11 -3.19
C GLY A 253 -9.79 9.79 -3.44
N ILE A 254 -9.45 9.19 -4.58
CA ILE A 254 -8.04 8.96 -4.96
C ILE A 254 -7.26 10.27 -4.94
N VAL A 255 -7.81 11.35 -5.49
CA VAL A 255 -7.11 12.65 -5.50
C VAL A 255 -6.97 13.21 -4.10
N SER A 256 -8.04 13.24 -3.29
CA SER A 256 -8.01 13.80 -1.94
C SER A 256 -7.05 13.05 -1.01
N PHE A 257 -7.00 11.72 -1.07
CA PHE A 257 -6.08 10.92 -0.25
C PHE A 257 -4.61 11.02 -0.71
N ASN A 258 -4.38 11.18 -2.00
CA ASN A 258 -3.01 11.40 -2.52
C ASN A 258 -2.49 12.80 -2.21
N THR A 259 -3.35 13.74 -1.83
CA THR A 259 -3.00 15.15 -1.64
C THR A 259 -3.14 15.61 -0.20
N ILE A 260 -4.36 15.71 0.31
CA ILE A 260 -4.64 16.22 1.66
C ILE A 260 -4.91 15.13 2.70
N TYR A 261 -4.97 13.88 2.29
CA TYR A 261 -5.24 12.71 3.13
C TYR A 261 -6.53 12.85 3.96
N GLN A 262 -7.60 13.25 3.32
CA GLN A 262 -8.93 13.34 3.93
C GLN A 262 -9.99 12.70 3.03
N PRO A 263 -10.99 12.01 3.61
CA PRO A 263 -12.16 11.56 2.87
C PRO A 263 -13.03 12.75 2.45
N LEU A 264 -13.78 12.58 1.35
CA LEU A 264 -14.57 13.67 0.77
C LEU A 264 -15.56 14.31 1.74
N TRP A 265 -16.20 13.52 2.59
CA TRP A 265 -17.19 14.00 3.56
C TRP A 265 -16.58 14.79 4.75
N GLN A 266 -15.26 14.79 4.90
CA GLN A 266 -14.54 15.58 5.90
C GLN A 266 -13.94 16.86 5.29
N LEU A 267 -14.09 17.06 3.96
CA LEU A 267 -13.57 18.25 3.31
C LEU A 267 -14.38 19.48 3.73
N GLY A 268 -13.73 20.36 4.49
CA GLY A 268 -14.22 21.71 4.70
C GLY A 268 -13.96 22.60 3.47
N VAL A 269 -14.43 23.83 3.52
CA VAL A 269 -14.27 24.80 2.41
C VAL A 269 -12.80 24.97 2.02
N ILE A 270 -11.92 25.18 2.98
CA ILE A 270 -10.48 25.39 2.73
C ILE A 270 -9.84 24.19 2.07
N THR A 271 -10.08 22.96 2.58
CA THR A 271 -9.50 21.74 2.02
C THR A 271 -10.06 21.44 0.63
N SER A 272 -11.33 21.73 0.36
CA SER A 272 -11.91 21.64 -0.98
C SER A 272 -11.23 22.60 -1.97
N ILE A 273 -10.98 23.86 -1.58
CA ILE A 273 -10.24 24.83 -2.39
C ILE A 273 -8.82 24.32 -2.68
N LEU A 274 -8.13 23.74 -1.70
CA LEU A 274 -6.79 23.17 -1.88
C LEU A 274 -6.80 21.99 -2.87
N VAL A 275 -7.79 21.09 -2.79
CA VAL A 275 -7.94 19.98 -3.75
C VAL A 275 -8.21 20.50 -5.15
N LEU A 276 -9.09 21.49 -5.32
CA LEU A 276 -9.36 22.09 -6.62
C LEU A 276 -8.12 22.81 -7.17
N ALA A 277 -7.37 23.51 -6.34
CA ALA A 277 -6.14 24.18 -6.73
C ALA A 277 -5.07 23.20 -7.23
N ILE A 278 -4.88 22.06 -6.54
CA ILE A 278 -3.91 21.05 -6.98
C ILE A 278 -4.35 20.36 -8.27
N ILE A 279 -5.64 20.07 -8.42
CA ILE A 279 -6.20 19.53 -9.68
C ILE A 279 -5.93 20.50 -10.81
N PHE A 280 -6.27 21.77 -10.63
CA PHE A 280 -6.06 22.82 -11.64
C PHE A 280 -4.59 22.94 -12.04
N VAL A 281 -3.67 23.06 -11.06
CA VAL A 281 -2.22 23.17 -11.32
C VAL A 281 -1.69 21.91 -12.03
N SER A 282 -2.14 20.74 -11.62
CA SER A 282 -1.71 19.46 -12.22
C SER A 282 -2.18 19.35 -13.66
N VAL A 283 -3.48 19.53 -13.92
CA VAL A 283 -4.07 19.46 -15.25
C VAL A 283 -3.45 20.50 -16.17
N ARG A 284 -3.34 21.77 -15.73
CA ARG A 284 -2.68 22.83 -16.50
C ARG A 284 -1.24 22.44 -16.88
N SER A 285 -0.47 21.94 -15.93
CA SER A 285 0.93 21.55 -16.17
C SER A 285 1.04 20.40 -17.16
N ILE A 286 0.17 19.39 -17.05
CA ILE A 286 0.10 18.25 -17.97
C ILE A 286 -0.27 18.75 -19.38
N VAL A 287 -1.31 19.56 -19.52
CA VAL A 287 -1.77 20.09 -20.82
C VAL A 287 -0.67 20.90 -21.50
N ILE A 288 0.00 21.82 -20.80
CA ILE A 288 1.12 22.59 -21.34
C ILE A 288 2.25 21.67 -21.81
N THR A 289 2.59 20.68 -20.98
CA THR A 289 3.66 19.74 -21.30
C THR A 289 3.36 18.91 -22.54
N PHE A 290 2.13 18.44 -22.72
CA PHE A 290 1.71 17.70 -23.91
C PHE A 290 1.68 18.56 -25.16
N HIS A 291 1.29 19.84 -25.06
CA HIS A 291 1.35 20.78 -26.19
C HIS A 291 2.79 20.96 -26.71
N VAL A 292 3.75 20.95 -25.80
CA VAL A 292 5.16 21.20 -26.10
C VAL A 292 5.90 19.93 -26.49
N LYS A 293 5.58 18.80 -25.86
CA LYS A 293 6.26 17.50 -25.99
C LYS A 293 5.33 16.45 -26.61
N LYS A 294 4.58 16.82 -27.68
CA LYS A 294 3.55 15.97 -28.32
C LYS A 294 3.97 14.54 -28.61
N LYS A 295 5.25 14.27 -28.85
CA LYS A 295 5.81 12.94 -29.17
C LYS A 295 6.65 12.34 -28.04
N ASN A 296 6.41 12.71 -26.78
CA ASN A 296 7.17 12.14 -25.68
C ASN A 296 6.53 10.83 -25.21
N ASP A 297 7.12 9.72 -25.64
CA ASP A 297 6.65 8.36 -25.32
C ASP A 297 6.59 8.06 -23.83
N ILE A 298 7.47 8.69 -23.03
CA ILE A 298 7.51 8.51 -21.57
C ILE A 298 6.32 9.20 -20.89
N LEU A 299 5.89 10.36 -21.37
CA LEU A 299 4.67 10.99 -20.85
C LEU A 299 3.44 10.12 -21.11
N TRP A 300 3.33 9.53 -22.31
CA TRP A 300 2.27 8.57 -22.62
C TRP A 300 2.34 7.31 -21.77
N LEU A 301 3.54 6.81 -21.48
CA LEU A 301 3.72 5.69 -20.53
C LEU A 301 3.20 6.06 -19.12
N LEU A 302 3.54 7.26 -18.62
CA LEU A 302 3.08 7.71 -17.30
C LEU A 302 1.56 7.93 -17.27
N VAL A 303 0.97 8.43 -18.34
CA VAL A 303 -0.49 8.49 -18.49
C VAL A 303 -1.12 7.10 -18.46
N SER A 304 -0.58 6.17 -19.23
CA SER A 304 -1.07 4.78 -19.24
C SER A 304 -0.92 4.11 -17.87
N TYR A 305 0.18 4.36 -17.19
CA TYR A 305 0.46 3.88 -15.82
C TYR A 305 -0.68 4.20 -14.85
N ILE A 306 -1.32 5.36 -15.00
CA ILE A 306 -2.39 5.84 -14.12
C ILE A 306 -3.75 5.47 -14.70
N SER A 307 -4.00 5.81 -15.97
CA SER A 307 -5.33 5.72 -16.56
C SER A 307 -5.79 4.28 -16.79
N VAL A 308 -4.89 3.39 -17.26
CA VAL A 308 -5.28 2.01 -17.58
C VAL A 308 -5.71 1.24 -16.33
N PRO A 309 -4.97 1.23 -15.20
CA PRO A 309 -5.45 0.58 -13.97
C PRO A 309 -6.80 1.12 -13.48
N ILE A 310 -6.98 2.44 -13.50
CA ILE A 310 -8.23 3.08 -13.04
C ILE A 310 -9.39 2.72 -13.97
N MET A 311 -9.21 2.86 -15.28
CA MET A 311 -10.26 2.55 -16.26
C MET A 311 -10.65 1.06 -16.23
N LEU A 312 -9.67 0.17 -16.16
CA LEU A 312 -9.95 -1.27 -16.06
C LEU A 312 -10.69 -1.60 -14.76
N LEU A 313 -10.30 -0.97 -13.65
CA LEU A 313 -10.99 -1.18 -12.38
C LEU A 313 -12.42 -0.65 -12.42
N MET A 314 -12.66 0.49 -13.08
CA MET A 314 -14.03 0.99 -13.32
C MET A 314 -14.87 0.00 -14.13
N VAL A 315 -14.32 -0.52 -15.23
CA VAL A 315 -15.01 -1.52 -16.07
C VAL A 315 -15.29 -2.80 -15.30
N ILE A 316 -14.30 -3.33 -14.57
CA ILE A 316 -14.47 -4.54 -13.75
C ILE A 316 -15.53 -4.31 -12.66
N SER A 317 -15.54 -3.12 -12.06
CA SER A 317 -16.48 -2.77 -10.99
C SER A 317 -17.95 -2.70 -11.44
N LEU A 318 -18.23 -2.65 -12.75
CA LEU A 318 -19.59 -2.79 -13.28
C LEU A 318 -20.16 -4.19 -13.05
N TYR A 319 -19.28 -5.21 -12.96
CA TYR A 319 -19.66 -6.60 -12.75
C TYR A 319 -19.41 -7.04 -11.31
N LYS A 320 -18.31 -6.63 -10.72
CA LYS A 320 -17.90 -7.00 -9.38
C LYS A 320 -17.15 -5.84 -8.70
N PRO A 321 -17.65 -5.35 -7.54
CA PRO A 321 -16.93 -4.35 -6.76
C PRO A 321 -15.53 -4.83 -6.38
N MET A 322 -14.48 -4.15 -6.87
CA MET A 322 -13.09 -4.54 -6.65
C MET A 322 -12.20 -3.38 -6.21
N TYR A 323 -12.77 -2.18 -6.06
CA TYR A 323 -11.97 -1.03 -5.63
C TYR A 323 -11.59 -1.15 -4.16
N VAL A 324 -10.28 -1.15 -3.92
CA VAL A 324 -9.68 -1.01 -2.59
C VAL A 324 -8.49 -0.07 -2.74
N GLU A 325 -8.53 1.08 -2.10
CA GLU A 325 -7.55 2.17 -2.34
C GLU A 325 -6.09 1.74 -2.13
N ARG A 326 -5.84 0.93 -1.10
CA ARG A 326 -4.50 0.44 -0.78
C ARG A 326 -3.90 -0.45 -1.87
N TYR A 327 -4.73 -1.13 -2.65
CA TYR A 327 -4.26 -1.98 -3.76
C TYR A 327 -3.77 -1.16 -4.96
N LEU A 328 -4.17 0.12 -5.03
CA LEU A 328 -3.70 1.09 -6.02
C LEU A 328 -2.56 1.99 -5.51
N ALA A 329 -1.97 1.72 -4.34
CA ALA A 329 -0.88 2.53 -3.81
C ALA A 329 0.28 2.71 -4.82
N HIS A 330 0.57 1.68 -5.63
CA HIS A 330 1.57 1.77 -6.70
C HIS A 330 1.19 2.78 -7.80
N VAL A 331 -0.09 3.04 -8.06
CA VAL A 331 -0.54 4.04 -9.03
C VAL A 331 -0.20 5.47 -8.57
N ALA A 332 -0.21 5.70 -7.26
CA ALA A 332 0.13 7.00 -6.68
C ALA A 332 1.55 7.48 -7.06
N ILE A 333 2.53 6.56 -7.12
CA ILE A 333 3.89 6.92 -7.53
C ILE A 333 3.95 7.36 -9.00
N GLY A 334 3.17 6.71 -9.88
CA GLY A 334 3.01 7.11 -11.28
C GLY A 334 2.39 8.50 -11.42
N LEU A 335 1.36 8.79 -10.60
CA LEU A 335 0.71 10.10 -10.56
C LEU A 335 1.70 11.20 -10.17
N VAL A 336 2.49 10.99 -9.11
CA VAL A 336 3.50 11.96 -8.69
C VAL A 336 4.59 12.14 -9.75
N MET A 337 5.03 11.05 -10.40
CA MET A 337 5.99 11.15 -11.51
C MET A 337 5.43 11.98 -12.68
N LEU A 338 4.19 11.77 -13.09
CA LEU A 338 3.56 12.51 -14.17
C LEU A 338 3.40 14.00 -13.81
N VAL A 339 2.80 14.29 -12.66
CA VAL A 339 2.53 15.67 -12.23
C VAL A 339 3.84 16.42 -11.97
N GLY A 340 4.79 15.84 -11.24
CA GLY A 340 6.06 16.49 -10.92
C GLY A 340 6.93 16.76 -12.15
N ALA A 341 7.02 15.79 -13.09
CA ALA A 341 7.72 16.00 -14.34
C ALA A 341 7.03 17.06 -15.22
N SER A 342 5.70 17.02 -15.32
CA SER A 342 4.92 18.01 -16.09
C SER A 342 5.04 19.40 -15.49
N LEU A 343 5.00 19.53 -14.16
CA LEU A 343 5.18 20.81 -13.49
C LEU A 343 6.57 21.42 -13.77
N ALA A 344 7.63 20.60 -13.67
CA ALA A 344 8.98 21.07 -13.96
C ALA A 344 9.14 21.55 -15.41
N LEU A 345 8.57 20.79 -16.37
CA LEU A 345 8.65 21.11 -17.80
C LEU A 345 7.76 22.32 -18.19
N SER A 346 6.57 22.43 -17.61
CA SER A 346 5.67 23.57 -17.87
C SER A 346 6.23 24.86 -17.29
N THR A 347 6.75 24.86 -16.07
CA THR A 347 7.33 26.04 -15.42
C THR A 347 8.64 26.51 -16.06
N GLU A 348 9.38 25.64 -16.75
CA GLU A 348 10.56 26.03 -17.54
C GLU A 348 10.21 26.93 -18.73
N ARG A 349 9.01 26.78 -19.29
CA ARG A 349 8.53 27.52 -20.46
C ARG A 349 7.52 28.61 -20.13
N GLU A 350 7.14 28.74 -18.88
CA GLU A 350 6.19 29.72 -18.44
C GLU A 350 6.80 31.14 -18.48
N ASN A 351 6.20 32.00 -19.27
CA ASN A 351 6.62 33.42 -19.41
C ASN A 351 6.20 34.29 -18.21
N ARG A 352 5.16 33.84 -17.46
CA ARG A 352 4.68 34.60 -16.30
C ARG A 352 5.39 34.12 -15.05
N GLU A 353 6.21 34.97 -14.46
CA GLU A 353 7.00 34.68 -13.27
C GLU A 353 6.14 34.16 -12.09
N VAL A 354 4.94 34.72 -11.95
CA VAL A 354 3.96 34.32 -10.94
C VAL A 354 3.67 32.82 -11.00
N TRP A 355 3.36 32.24 -12.16
CA TRP A 355 3.06 30.82 -12.30
C TRP A 355 4.26 29.91 -12.09
N ARG A 356 5.46 30.40 -12.38
CA ARG A 356 6.71 29.67 -12.11
C ARG A 356 6.95 29.42 -10.63
N ILE A 357 6.47 30.34 -9.78
CA ILE A 357 6.64 30.29 -8.33
C ILE A 357 5.40 29.67 -7.67
N THR A 358 4.21 30.13 -8.01
CA THR A 358 2.97 29.75 -7.32
C THR A 358 2.60 28.31 -7.55
N SER A 359 2.81 27.76 -8.77
CA SER A 359 2.42 26.37 -9.07
C SER A 359 3.14 25.33 -8.19
N PRO A 360 4.49 25.33 -8.07
CA PRO A 360 5.16 24.40 -7.16
C PRO A 360 4.85 24.67 -5.69
N LEU A 361 4.66 25.94 -5.30
CA LEU A 361 4.32 26.29 -3.93
C LEU A 361 2.95 25.72 -3.52
N VAL A 362 1.93 25.85 -4.36
CA VAL A 362 0.59 25.27 -4.12
C VAL A 362 0.69 23.76 -3.90
N LEU A 363 1.43 23.05 -4.75
CA LEU A 363 1.61 21.60 -4.59
C LEU A 363 2.29 21.23 -3.27
N LEU A 364 3.35 21.94 -2.89
CA LEU A 364 4.07 21.69 -1.64
C LEU A 364 3.20 21.98 -0.42
N VAL A 365 2.45 23.08 -0.42
CA VAL A 365 1.54 23.42 0.70
C VAL A 365 0.46 22.35 0.85
N VAL A 366 -0.18 21.93 -0.25
CA VAL A 366 -1.24 20.92 -0.19
C VAL A 366 -0.70 19.57 0.30
N LEU A 367 0.45 19.13 -0.19
CA LEU A 367 1.07 17.89 0.27
C LEU A 367 1.55 17.97 1.73
N ALA A 368 2.04 19.13 2.17
CA ALA A 368 2.39 19.35 3.57
C ALA A 368 1.16 19.27 4.49
N VAL A 369 0.03 19.84 4.07
CA VAL A 369 -1.26 19.67 4.77
C VAL A 369 -1.64 18.18 4.84
N GLY A 370 -1.50 17.46 3.74
CA GLY A 370 -1.77 16.03 3.69
C GLY A 370 -0.88 15.20 4.62
N ALA A 371 0.42 15.46 4.64
CA ALA A 371 1.36 14.80 5.56
C ALA A 371 1.03 15.12 7.05
N THR A 372 0.62 16.36 7.33
CA THR A 372 0.16 16.76 8.68
C THR A 372 -1.13 16.02 9.05
N ASN A 373 -2.12 15.98 8.16
CA ASN A 373 -3.36 15.25 8.38
C ASN A 373 -3.08 13.76 8.62
N LEU A 374 -2.19 13.15 7.84
CA LEU A 374 -1.79 11.76 8.06
C LEU A 374 -1.16 11.56 9.45
N SER A 375 -0.30 12.48 9.90
CA SER A 375 0.36 12.37 11.20
C SER A 375 -0.63 12.51 12.37
N GLN A 376 -1.73 13.25 12.16
CA GLN A 376 -2.78 13.48 13.16
C GLN A 376 -3.93 12.46 13.08
N ALA A 377 -4.14 11.85 11.91
CA ALA A 377 -5.25 10.93 11.66
C ALA A 377 -5.23 9.69 12.56
N GLY A 378 -4.10 9.42 13.22
CA GLY A 378 -3.97 8.26 14.10
C GLY A 378 -4.27 6.95 13.37
N ASN A 379 -5.04 6.10 14.04
CA ASN A 379 -5.36 4.75 13.58
C ASN A 379 -6.59 4.67 12.65
N TYR A 380 -6.87 5.66 11.81
CA TYR A 380 -7.98 5.55 10.87
C TYR A 380 -7.58 4.79 9.60
N ASN A 381 -8.46 3.92 9.14
CA ASN A 381 -8.41 3.42 7.78
C ASN A 381 -9.34 4.25 6.86
N PHE A 382 -9.23 4.02 5.54
CA PHE A 382 -10.01 4.70 4.52
C PHE A 382 -11.54 4.51 4.68
N GLN A 383 -11.97 3.42 5.32
CA GLN A 383 -13.38 3.04 5.46
C GLN A 383 -14.06 3.63 6.71
N ARG A 384 -13.55 4.71 7.27
CA ARG A 384 -14.03 5.34 8.52
C ARG A 384 -13.87 4.51 9.78
N MET A 385 -13.25 3.35 9.70
CA MET A 385 -13.07 2.52 10.89
C MET A 385 -11.85 3.02 11.65
N GLN A 386 -12.06 3.46 12.88
CA GLN A 386 -10.97 3.68 13.81
C GLN A 386 -10.29 2.34 14.06
N LYS A 387 -9.00 2.27 13.75
CA LYS A 387 -8.22 1.09 14.12
C LYS A 387 -8.10 1.03 15.64
N PRO A 388 -8.25 -0.15 16.23
CA PRO A 388 -8.15 -0.29 17.68
C PRO A 388 -6.73 0.02 18.16
N ASN A 389 -6.61 0.59 19.34
CA ASN A 389 -5.34 0.73 20.01
C ASN A 389 -5.06 -0.53 20.85
N VAL A 390 -4.70 -1.62 20.18
CA VAL A 390 -4.47 -2.94 20.82
C VAL A 390 -3.28 -2.91 21.77
N ASN A 391 -2.30 -2.04 21.55
CA ASN A 391 -1.18 -1.86 22.46
C ASN A 391 -1.66 -1.36 23.84
N SER A 392 -2.67 -0.49 23.89
CA SER A 392 -3.28 -0.06 25.15
C SER A 392 -3.99 -1.22 25.86
N VAL A 393 -4.66 -2.11 25.10
CA VAL A 393 -5.24 -3.34 25.66
C VAL A 393 -4.16 -4.19 26.32
N ALA A 394 -3.06 -4.42 25.62
CA ALA A 394 -1.94 -5.23 26.14
C ALA A 394 -1.30 -4.65 27.39
N SER A 395 -1.29 -3.33 27.55
CA SER A 395 -0.76 -2.67 28.75
C SER A 395 -1.63 -2.90 29.99
N MET A 396 -2.94 -3.13 29.79
CA MET A 396 -3.93 -3.34 30.86
C MET A 396 -4.09 -4.82 31.23
N VAL A 397 -3.86 -5.74 30.29
CA VAL A 397 -4.02 -7.18 30.49
C VAL A 397 -2.71 -7.79 30.96
N LYS A 398 -2.66 -8.25 32.22
CA LYS A 398 -1.53 -9.01 32.77
C LYS A 398 -1.99 -10.41 33.08
N CYS A 399 -1.62 -11.36 32.23
CA CYS A 399 -2.00 -12.77 32.42
C CYS A 399 -1.10 -13.47 33.43
N SER A 400 -1.72 -14.19 34.35
CA SER A 400 -1.11 -15.24 35.19
C SER A 400 -1.37 -16.62 34.56
N GLU A 401 -0.79 -17.69 35.10
CA GLU A 401 -0.90 -19.05 34.54
C GLU A 401 -2.36 -19.54 34.34
N ASN A 402 -3.28 -19.09 35.19
CA ASN A 402 -4.70 -19.48 35.16
C ASN A 402 -5.62 -18.38 34.60
N ASP A 403 -5.06 -17.37 33.94
CA ASP A 403 -5.84 -16.30 33.33
C ASP A 403 -6.03 -16.57 31.84
N VAL A 404 -7.19 -16.17 31.34
CA VAL A 404 -7.59 -16.35 29.93
C VAL A 404 -7.96 -15.01 29.34
N VAL A 405 -7.56 -14.79 28.09
CA VAL A 405 -8.05 -13.67 27.26
C VAL A 405 -9.08 -14.20 26.28
N LEU A 406 -10.30 -13.68 26.33
CA LEU A 406 -11.38 -14.04 25.43
C LEU A 406 -11.62 -12.87 24.46
N ALA A 407 -11.20 -13.03 23.22
CA ALA A 407 -11.55 -12.13 22.13
C ALA A 407 -13.00 -12.37 21.67
N ALA A 408 -13.74 -11.31 21.43
CA ALA A 408 -15.14 -11.41 20.98
C ALA A 408 -15.29 -12.11 19.63
N ASP A 409 -14.26 -12.03 18.78
CA ASP A 409 -14.23 -12.59 17.44
C ASP A 409 -12.80 -12.95 16.98
N PRO A 410 -12.65 -13.64 15.84
CA PRO A 410 -11.33 -13.96 15.28
C PRO A 410 -10.49 -12.73 14.90
N TYR A 411 -11.12 -11.60 14.56
CA TYR A 411 -10.44 -10.38 14.17
C TYR A 411 -9.60 -9.82 15.34
N VAL A 412 -10.24 -9.65 16.50
CA VAL A 412 -9.59 -9.20 17.73
C VAL A 412 -8.53 -10.19 18.19
N ALA A 413 -8.79 -11.50 18.04
CA ALA A 413 -7.83 -12.53 18.45
C ALA A 413 -6.51 -12.45 17.68
N ILE A 414 -6.54 -12.19 16.38
CA ILE A 414 -5.34 -12.02 15.55
C ILE A 414 -4.52 -10.81 16.00
N GLU A 415 -5.18 -9.70 16.33
CA GLU A 415 -4.51 -8.50 16.80
C GLU A 415 -3.86 -8.70 18.18
N LEU A 416 -4.57 -9.36 19.10
CA LEU A 416 -4.07 -9.66 20.43
C LEU A 416 -2.91 -10.65 20.45
N ASP A 417 -2.87 -11.61 19.50
CA ASP A 417 -1.82 -12.65 19.41
C ASP A 417 -0.41 -12.05 19.24
N TYR A 418 -0.32 -10.88 18.66
CA TYR A 418 0.96 -10.17 18.52
C TYR A 418 1.39 -9.52 19.86
N TYR A 419 0.47 -8.88 20.57
CA TYR A 419 0.78 -8.08 21.76
C TYR A 419 0.79 -8.88 23.06
N LEU A 420 0.08 -10.01 23.11
CA LEU A 420 -0.07 -10.85 24.30
C LEU A 420 0.46 -12.28 24.05
N PRO A 421 1.75 -12.45 23.65
CA PRO A 421 2.27 -13.76 23.26
C PRO A 421 2.32 -14.78 24.40
N ASN A 422 2.27 -14.32 25.66
CA ASN A 422 2.31 -15.16 26.84
C ASN A 422 0.93 -15.45 27.45
N CYS A 423 -0.15 -14.90 26.86
CA CYS A 423 -1.52 -15.12 27.30
C CYS A 423 -2.18 -16.26 26.52
N GLN A 424 -3.04 -17.03 27.19
CA GLN A 424 -3.92 -17.96 26.50
C GLN A 424 -5.09 -17.20 25.90
N ILE A 425 -5.04 -16.98 24.58
CA ILE A 425 -6.04 -16.23 23.85
C ILE A 425 -7.01 -17.19 23.20
N TYR A 426 -8.30 -17.06 23.54
CA TYR A 426 -9.42 -17.73 22.92
C TYR A 426 -10.28 -16.74 22.15
N PHE A 427 -11.07 -17.19 21.20
CA PHE A 427 -12.00 -16.34 20.47
C PHE A 427 -13.35 -17.00 20.28
N ALA A 428 -14.41 -16.21 20.37
CA ALA A 428 -15.77 -16.66 20.14
C ALA A 428 -16.06 -16.78 18.64
N SER A 429 -16.52 -17.94 18.19
CA SER A 429 -17.05 -18.13 16.82
C SER A 429 -17.88 -19.38 16.74
N ASN A 430 -19.03 -19.27 16.04
CA ASN A 430 -19.89 -20.41 15.71
C ASN A 430 -19.63 -20.96 14.30
N ASP A 431 -18.76 -20.31 13.51
CA ASP A 431 -18.46 -20.74 12.15
C ASP A 431 -17.69 -22.05 12.15
N GLU A 432 -18.10 -23.03 11.39
CA GLU A 432 -17.42 -24.32 11.27
C GLU A 432 -16.04 -24.15 10.65
N HIS A 433 -15.94 -23.33 9.60
CA HIS A 433 -14.71 -23.00 8.91
C HIS A 433 -14.48 -21.49 8.86
N LEU A 434 -13.29 -21.06 9.26
CA LEU A 434 -12.84 -19.68 9.17
C LEU A 434 -12.10 -19.48 7.83
N GLY A 435 -12.80 -18.94 6.84
CA GLY A 435 -12.22 -18.72 5.53
C GLY A 435 -11.39 -17.44 5.42
N GLY A 436 -10.70 -17.25 4.28
CA GLY A 436 -10.01 -16.00 3.93
C GLY A 436 -8.95 -15.59 4.96
N GLY A 437 -8.99 -14.31 5.38
CA GLY A 437 -8.05 -13.73 6.33
C GLY A 437 -8.01 -14.37 7.72
N TYR A 438 -8.88 -15.33 8.02
CA TYR A 438 -8.88 -16.07 9.29
C TYR A 438 -8.33 -17.50 9.14
N ALA A 439 -7.92 -17.92 7.97
CA ALA A 439 -7.40 -19.27 7.72
C ALA A 439 -6.28 -19.73 8.69
N PRO A 440 -5.40 -18.86 9.22
CA PRO A 440 -4.42 -19.27 10.23
C PRO A 440 -5.02 -19.72 11.56
N LEU A 441 -6.28 -19.36 11.85
CA LEU A 441 -7.01 -19.75 13.06
C LEU A 441 -7.92 -20.97 12.82
N ASP A 442 -8.12 -21.38 11.58
CA ASP A 442 -9.00 -22.50 11.25
C ASP A 442 -8.50 -23.82 11.88
N GLY A 443 -9.41 -24.60 12.45
CA GLY A 443 -9.08 -25.82 13.21
C GLY A 443 -8.34 -25.56 14.52
N SER A 444 -8.23 -24.33 14.99
CA SER A 444 -7.56 -24.00 16.25
C SER A 444 -8.38 -24.43 17.46
N SER A 445 -7.72 -25.07 18.45
CA SER A 445 -8.31 -25.36 19.75
C SER A 445 -8.66 -24.12 20.58
N ARG A 446 -8.26 -22.94 20.11
CA ARG A 446 -8.58 -21.63 20.72
C ARG A 446 -9.98 -21.12 20.39
N LYS A 447 -10.67 -21.77 19.46
CA LYS A 447 -12.05 -21.43 19.07
C LYS A 447 -13.04 -21.93 20.15
N VAL A 448 -13.93 -21.06 20.54
CA VAL A 448 -14.98 -21.30 21.56
C VAL A 448 -16.35 -21.02 20.95
N ALA A 449 -17.20 -22.04 20.86
CA ALA A 449 -18.58 -21.88 20.38
C ALA A 449 -19.53 -21.43 21.52
N ASP A 450 -19.37 -22.01 22.72
CA ASP A 450 -20.15 -21.64 23.90
C ASP A 450 -19.24 -21.08 25.00
N THR A 451 -19.26 -19.78 25.15
CA THR A 451 -18.49 -19.04 26.15
C THR A 451 -18.94 -19.28 27.59
N LYS A 452 -20.19 -19.78 27.79
CA LYS A 452 -20.72 -20.07 29.12
C LYS A 452 -20.14 -21.34 29.73
N GLN A 453 -19.74 -22.30 28.88
CA GLN A 453 -19.24 -23.61 29.33
C GLN A 453 -17.73 -23.78 29.21
N ALA A 454 -17.08 -22.90 28.43
CA ALA A 454 -15.70 -23.11 27.99
C ALA A 454 -14.62 -22.98 29.09
N PHE A 455 -14.85 -22.15 30.11
CA PHE A 455 -13.79 -21.75 31.05
C PHE A 455 -14.10 -22.20 32.50
N THR A 456 -13.96 -23.48 32.79
CA THR A 456 -14.25 -24.05 34.13
C THR A 456 -13.12 -23.85 35.13
N HIS A 457 -11.89 -23.61 34.66
CA HIS A 457 -10.70 -23.55 35.51
C HIS A 457 -9.98 -22.19 35.52
N ALA A 458 -10.45 -21.23 34.74
CA ALA A 458 -9.82 -19.91 34.67
C ALA A 458 -10.08 -19.12 35.98
N LYS A 459 -9.03 -18.45 36.51
CA LYS A 459 -9.12 -17.56 37.64
C LYS A 459 -9.72 -16.21 37.25
N ASN A 460 -9.19 -15.63 36.17
CA ASN A 460 -9.72 -14.40 35.56
C ASN A 460 -9.92 -14.62 34.08
N ILE A 461 -10.94 -13.96 33.51
CA ILE A 461 -11.20 -13.89 32.09
C ILE A 461 -11.19 -12.42 31.70
N TYR A 462 -10.27 -12.04 30.81
CA TYR A 462 -10.24 -10.72 30.19
C TYR A 462 -10.98 -10.79 28.84
N ASN A 463 -12.24 -10.37 28.83
CA ASN A 463 -13.02 -10.29 27.60
C ASN A 463 -12.72 -9.00 26.86
N VAL A 464 -12.15 -9.10 25.66
CA VAL A 464 -11.82 -7.98 24.77
C VAL A 464 -12.78 -7.97 23.59
N TYR A 465 -13.52 -6.87 23.40
CA TYR A 465 -14.60 -6.80 22.43
C TYR A 465 -14.82 -5.39 21.88
N TYR A 466 -15.46 -5.32 20.71
CA TYR A 466 -15.94 -4.06 20.12
C TYR A 466 -17.35 -3.75 20.61
N SER A 467 -17.54 -2.53 21.11
CA SER A 467 -18.87 -1.94 21.46
C SER A 467 -19.79 -2.91 22.22
N ASP A 468 -20.67 -3.64 21.52
CA ASP A 468 -21.75 -4.43 22.11
C ASP A 468 -21.50 -5.95 22.07
N MET A 469 -20.32 -6.39 21.62
CA MET A 469 -19.97 -7.82 21.50
C MET A 469 -19.46 -8.45 22.79
N LYS A 470 -19.92 -7.98 23.96
CA LYS A 470 -19.52 -8.53 25.25
C LYS A 470 -19.94 -10.00 25.37
N ALA A 471 -19.00 -10.87 25.71
CA ALA A 471 -19.31 -12.28 25.89
C ALA A 471 -20.18 -12.51 27.14
N SER A 472 -21.14 -13.42 27.03
CA SER A 472 -21.90 -13.93 28.18
C SER A 472 -21.17 -15.12 28.77
N LEU A 473 -20.78 -15.03 30.05
CA LEU A 473 -20.10 -16.09 30.78
C LEU A 473 -21.04 -16.83 31.72
N SER A 474 -20.64 -17.98 32.26
CA SER A 474 -21.40 -18.69 33.30
C SER A 474 -21.53 -17.90 34.60
N GLY A 475 -22.54 -18.18 35.40
CA GLY A 475 -22.79 -17.50 36.69
C GLY A 475 -21.69 -17.62 37.74
N ARG A 476 -20.67 -18.45 37.47
CA ARG A 476 -19.45 -18.60 38.29
C ARG A 476 -18.55 -17.35 38.21
N TYR A 477 -18.66 -16.55 37.14
CA TYR A 477 -17.81 -15.40 36.92
C TYR A 477 -18.58 -14.11 37.16
N ARG A 478 -18.04 -13.28 38.06
CA ARG A 478 -18.57 -11.92 38.30
C ARG A 478 -17.72 -10.88 37.57
N GLU A 479 -18.38 -9.89 37.01
CA GLU A 479 -17.73 -8.71 36.46
C GLU A 479 -17.04 -7.93 37.59
N ALA A 480 -15.70 -7.81 37.49
CA ALA A 480 -14.90 -7.06 38.44
C ALA A 480 -14.66 -5.62 37.97
N GLU A 481 -14.37 -5.43 36.70
CA GLU A 481 -14.03 -4.14 36.14
C GLU A 481 -14.29 -4.11 34.62
N THR A 482 -14.74 -2.95 34.10
CA THR A 482 -14.81 -2.69 32.66
C THR A 482 -14.05 -1.42 32.34
N ILE A 483 -13.12 -1.51 31.37
CA ILE A 483 -12.28 -0.41 30.89
C ILE A 483 -12.69 -0.13 29.44
N ASP A 484 -13.00 1.13 29.12
CA ASP A 484 -13.31 1.59 27.77
C ASP A 484 -12.06 2.17 27.12
N LEU A 485 -11.59 1.53 26.06
CA LEU A 485 -10.45 1.94 25.24
C LEU A 485 -10.88 2.24 23.80
N SER A 486 -12.08 2.72 23.64
CA SER A 486 -12.76 2.94 22.37
C SER A 486 -11.83 2.90 21.12
N PRO A 487 -12.15 2.06 20.11
CA PRO A 487 -13.40 1.31 19.94
C PRO A 487 -13.43 -0.05 20.67
N LEU A 488 -12.37 -0.48 21.35
CA LEU A 488 -12.30 -1.71 22.13
C LEU A 488 -12.70 -1.44 23.59
N LYS A 489 -13.28 -2.47 24.21
CA LYS A 489 -13.53 -2.54 25.66
C LYS A 489 -12.91 -3.80 26.23
N ILE A 490 -12.50 -3.71 27.48
CA ILE A 490 -12.01 -4.85 28.26
C ILE A 490 -12.92 -5.01 29.46
N THR A 491 -13.52 -6.17 29.63
CA THR A 491 -14.20 -6.52 30.88
C THR A 491 -13.44 -7.65 31.56
N LYS A 492 -12.98 -7.42 32.77
CA LYS A 492 -12.39 -8.44 33.61
C LYS A 492 -13.48 -9.15 34.39
N PHE A 493 -13.52 -10.44 34.30
CA PHE A 493 -14.34 -11.33 35.10
C PHE A 493 -13.45 -12.15 36.03
N SER A 494 -13.84 -12.29 37.30
CA SER A 494 -13.15 -13.10 38.29
C SER A 494 -14.04 -14.25 38.72
N ALA A 495 -13.44 -15.43 38.95
CA ALA A 495 -14.16 -16.56 39.48
C ALA A 495 -14.54 -16.31 40.95
N GLU A 496 -15.75 -16.74 41.35
CA GLU A 496 -16.22 -16.73 42.74
C GLU A 496 -15.56 -17.82 43.58
#